data_dcdbfd9732a7b1a2964eab457cd86a28
#
_entry.id   dcdbfd9732a7b1a2964eab457cd86a28
#
_cell.length_a   1.000
_cell.length_b   1.000
_cell.length_c   1.000
_cell.angle_alpha   90.00
_cell.angle_beta   90.00
_cell.angle_gamma   90.00
#
_symmetry.space_group_name_H-M   'P 1'
#
loop_
_entity.id
_entity.type
_entity.pdbx_description
1 polymer ?
#
loop_
_entity_poly.entity_id
_entity_poly.type
_entity_poly.pdbx_seq_one_letter_code
_entity_poly.pdbx_strand_id
1 'polypeptide(L)' 'MKKILKTLANILTCFTTLFMIIGLGYNLVNNLPISDLFAVVSFCYVAIAAFNFLMLGEATLWHKRTDL' A
#
# COMPACT_ATOMS: atom_id res chain seq x y z
N MET A 1 -4.42 -17.87 11.01
CA MET A 1 -4.09 -16.51 11.44
C MET A 1 -3.21 -15.78 10.44
N LYS A 2 -2.03 -16.32 10.11
CA LYS A 2 -1.15 -15.65 9.14
C LYS A 2 -1.79 -15.47 7.77
N LYS A 3 -2.63 -16.42 7.35
CA LYS A 3 -3.31 -16.34 6.06
C LYS A 3 -4.23 -15.13 5.99
N ILE A 4 -4.96 -14.87 7.07
CA ILE A 4 -5.86 -13.72 7.16
C ILE A 4 -5.05 -12.42 7.14
N LEU A 5 -3.93 -12.39 7.87
CA LEU A 5 -3.07 -11.22 7.91
C LEU A 5 -2.47 -10.91 6.54
N LYS A 6 -2.06 -11.95 5.79
CA LYS A 6 -1.54 -11.77 4.43
C LYS A 6 -2.60 -11.19 3.51
N THR A 7 -3.81 -11.71 3.59
CA THR A 7 -4.93 -11.20 2.78
C THR A 7 -5.23 -9.76 3.13
N LEU A 8 -5.26 -9.44 4.43
CA LEU A 8 -5.51 -8.07 4.88
C LEU A 8 -4.42 -7.12 4.37
N ALA A 9 -3.16 -7.54 4.45
CA ALA A 9 -2.05 -6.72 3.94
C ALA A 9 -2.18 -6.46 2.44
N ASN A 10 -2.56 -7.48 1.67
CA ASN A 10 -2.77 -7.34 0.24
C ASN A 10 -3.91 -6.35 -0.06
N ILE A 11 -4.99 -6.43 0.71
CA ILE A 11 -6.12 -5.51 0.55
C ILE A 11 -5.67 -4.08 0.84
N LEU A 12 -4.90 -3.87 1.91
CA LEU A 12 -4.38 -2.54 2.24
C LEU A 12 -3.50 -1.99 1.12
N THR A 13 -2.65 -2.83 0.54
CA THR A 13 -1.80 -2.42 -0.58
C THR A 13 -2.64 -2.04 -1.79
N CYS A 14 -3.68 -2.80 -2.10
CA CYS A 14 -4.60 -2.49 -3.19
C CYS A 14 -5.28 -1.15 -2.98
N PHE A 15 -5.81 -0.90 -1.79
CA PHE A 15 -6.47 0.37 -1.49
C PHE A 15 -5.51 1.54 -1.60
N THR A 16 -4.29 1.38 -1.10
CA THR A 16 -3.27 2.43 -1.20
C THR A 16 -2.96 2.75 -2.66
N THR A 17 -2.83 1.72 -3.50
CA THR A 17 -2.55 1.90 -4.92
C THR A 17 -3.71 2.60 -5.62
N LEU A 18 -4.94 2.19 -5.33
CA LEU A 18 -6.14 2.85 -5.90
C LEU A 18 -6.19 4.31 -5.48
N PHE A 19 -5.93 4.58 -4.20
CA PHE A 19 -5.91 5.94 -3.68
C PHE A 19 -4.85 6.77 -4.42
N MET A 20 -3.68 6.19 -4.69
CA MET A 20 -2.62 6.87 -5.42
C MET A 20 -3.07 7.23 -6.84
N ILE A 21 -3.70 6.29 -7.54
CA ILE A 21 -4.16 6.52 -8.92
C ILE A 21 -5.20 7.63 -8.95
N ILE A 22 -6.17 7.57 -8.05
CA ILE A 22 -7.24 8.58 -7.97
C ILE A 22 -6.65 9.95 -7.60
N GLY A 23 -5.77 9.96 -6.59
CA GLY A 23 -5.13 11.20 -6.16
C GLY A 23 -4.24 11.81 -7.22
N LEU A 24 -3.52 10.98 -7.98
CA LEU A 24 -2.67 11.45 -9.06
C LEU A 24 -3.51 12.13 -10.14
N GLY A 25 -4.61 11.49 -10.55
CA GLY A 25 -5.51 12.09 -11.52
C GLY A 25 -6.11 13.39 -11.03
N TYR A 26 -6.53 13.43 -9.77
CA TYR A 26 -7.09 14.64 -9.17
C TYR A 26 -6.06 15.77 -9.15
N ASN A 27 -4.84 15.48 -8.75
CA ASN A 27 -3.79 16.49 -8.69
C ASN A 27 -3.42 17.01 -10.07
N LEU A 28 -3.37 16.13 -11.07
CA LEU A 28 -3.07 16.55 -12.45
C LEU A 28 -4.15 17.47 -13.01
N VAL A 29 -5.41 17.13 -12.75
CA VAL A 29 -6.53 17.93 -13.24
C VAL A 29 -6.57 19.30 -12.58
N ASN A 30 -6.21 19.39 -11.31
CA ASN A 30 -6.27 20.64 -10.55
C ASN A 30 -4.93 21.36 -10.47
N ASN A 31 -3.89 20.87 -11.16
CA ASN A 31 -2.56 21.47 -11.16
C ASN A 31 -1.95 21.56 -9.76
N LEU A 32 -2.22 20.54 -8.93
CA LEU A 32 -1.70 20.48 -7.58
C LEU A 32 -0.32 19.82 -7.56
N PRO A 33 0.51 20.08 -6.53
CA PRO A 33 1.85 19.47 -6.45
C PRO A 33 1.74 17.96 -6.26
N ILE A 34 2.38 17.20 -7.16
CA ILE A 34 2.38 15.75 -7.11
C ILE A 34 3.34 15.24 -6.04
N SER A 35 4.38 16.02 -5.71
CA SER A 35 5.39 15.62 -4.73
C SER A 35 4.78 15.31 -3.36
N ASP A 36 3.78 16.07 -2.94
CA ASP A 36 3.09 15.81 -1.66
C ASP A 36 2.36 14.47 -1.69
N LEU A 37 1.73 14.17 -2.82
CA LEU A 37 1.06 12.89 -3.00
C LEU A 37 2.04 11.74 -2.92
N PHE A 38 3.18 11.84 -3.59
CA PHE A 38 4.21 10.81 -3.54
C PHE A 38 4.74 10.61 -2.12
N ALA A 39 4.91 11.68 -1.37
CA ALA A 39 5.37 11.60 0.01
C ALA A 39 4.37 10.81 0.87
N VAL A 40 3.09 11.12 0.75
CA VAL A 40 2.04 10.44 1.51
C VAL A 40 1.95 8.96 1.13
N VAL A 41 1.97 8.66 -0.17
CA VAL A 41 1.88 7.28 -0.66
C VAL A 41 3.10 6.48 -0.24
N SER A 42 4.30 7.07 -0.33
CA SER A 42 5.52 6.41 0.14
C SER A 42 5.43 6.07 1.61
N PHE A 43 4.94 7.00 2.43
CA PHE A 43 4.75 6.75 3.85
C PHE A 43 3.78 5.60 4.09
N CYS A 44 2.67 5.56 3.34
CA CYS A 44 1.70 4.47 3.45
C CYS A 44 2.33 3.12 3.11
N TYR A 45 3.11 3.05 2.04
CA TYR A 45 3.77 1.80 1.65
C TYR A 45 4.79 1.36 2.69
N VAL A 46 5.55 2.29 3.24
CA VAL A 46 6.52 1.97 4.31
C VAL A 46 5.79 1.43 5.53
N ALA A 47 4.66 2.04 5.90
CA ALA A 47 3.86 1.56 7.02
C ALA A 47 3.33 0.16 6.79
N ILE A 48 2.86 -0.15 5.58
CA ILE A 48 2.37 -1.48 5.23
C ILE A 48 3.53 -2.49 5.29
N ALA A 49 4.69 -2.14 4.76
CA ALA A 49 5.86 -3.02 4.80
C ALA A 49 6.29 -3.28 6.24
N ALA A 50 6.28 -2.26 7.08
CA ALA A 50 6.61 -2.41 8.51
C ALA A 50 5.60 -3.33 9.20
N PHE A 51 4.32 -3.16 8.91
CA PHE A 51 3.27 -4.03 9.45
C PHE A 51 3.52 -5.48 9.04
N ASN A 52 3.80 -5.71 7.76
CA ASN A 52 4.07 -7.06 7.26
C ASN A 52 5.30 -7.66 7.94
N PHE A 53 6.35 -6.87 8.13
CA PHE A 53 7.56 -7.33 8.79
C PHE A 53 7.28 -7.72 10.24
N LEU A 54 6.57 -6.87 10.97
CA LEU A 54 6.29 -7.10 12.39
C LEU A 54 5.33 -8.26 12.62
N MET A 55 4.31 -8.39 11.76
CA MET A 55 3.25 -9.38 11.97
C MET A 55 3.54 -10.71 11.28
N LEU A 56 4.21 -10.68 10.13
CA LEU A 56 4.43 -11.86 9.29
C LEU A 56 5.89 -12.22 9.12
N GLY A 57 6.79 -11.36 9.55
CA GLY A 57 8.23 -11.57 9.41
C GLY A 57 8.75 -11.34 8.01
N GLU A 58 7.97 -10.74 7.13
CA GLU A 58 8.34 -10.49 5.75
C GLU A 58 8.13 -9.02 5.40
N ALA A 59 9.21 -8.31 5.08
CA ALA A 59 9.14 -6.90 4.69
C ALA A 59 8.75 -6.79 3.21
N THR A 60 7.48 -7.03 2.91
CA THR A 60 6.98 -6.99 1.54
C THR A 60 5.61 -6.30 1.51
N LEU A 61 5.28 -5.75 0.36
CA LEU A 61 3.97 -5.11 0.16
C LEU A 61 2.93 -6.08 -0.39
N TRP A 62 3.36 -7.21 -0.93
CA TRP A 62 2.43 -8.18 -1.53
C TRP A 62 2.83 -9.60 -1.18
N HIS A 63 1.85 -10.39 -0.84
CA HIS A 63 2.03 -11.80 -0.51
C HIS A 63 1.39 -12.67 -1.57
N LYS A 64 2.15 -13.65 -2.06
CA LYS A 64 1.64 -14.60 -3.04
C LYS A 64 0.63 -15.53 -2.41
N ARG A 65 -0.37 -15.92 -3.19
CA ARG A 65 -1.41 -16.84 -2.75
C ARG A 65 -1.05 -18.29 -3.04
N THR A 66 0.16 -18.66 -2.73
CA THR A 66 0.63 -20.02 -3.02
C THR A 66 0.12 -21.05 -2.02
N ASP A 67 -0.41 -20.58 -0.90
CA ASP A 67 -0.87 -21.46 0.17
C ASP A 67 -2.32 -21.89 0.03
N LEU A 68 -2.95 -21.50 -1.03
CA LEU A 68 -4.36 -21.85 -1.25
C LEU A 68 -4.52 -23.29 -1.82
#